data_342a4ca2ca6e67fe3216bda00102c785
#
_entry.id   342a4ca2ca6e67fe3216bda00102c785
#
_cell.length_a   1.000
_cell.length_b   1.000
_cell.length_c   1.000
_cell.angle_alpha   90.00
_cell.angle_beta   90.00
_cell.angle_gamma   90.00
#
_symmetry.space_group_name_H-M   'P 1'
#
loop_
_entity.id
_entity.type
_entity.pdbx_description
1 polymer ?
#
loop_
_entity_poly.entity_id
_entity_poly.type
_entity_poly.pdbx_seq_one_letter_code
_entity_poly.pdbx_strand_id
1 'polypeptide(L)'
;MAVPASAMAGSPGTIAWGSSRQRLGEADGAIPAGTTLFDEEVPGVANLDPRLLDAFRRAARDASNEGVGFVVNSGWRSPAYQEQLLREAIAKYGSLQEAARWVGTPSTSAHVSGDAVDIGPAAAEAWLSRHGARYGLCQMYRNEPWHYELRLDAVDRGCPPMYADPTRDPRMRG
;
A
#
# COMPACT_ATOMS: atom_id res chain seq x y z
N MET A 1 31.47 -65.32 32.25
CA MET A 1 30.94 -64.04 32.67
C MET A 1 30.75 -63.22 31.42
N ALA A 2 29.51 -63.05 31.00
CA ALA A 2 29.15 -62.39 29.81
C ALA A 2 28.70 -60.95 30.14
N VAL A 3 29.19 -59.95 29.38
CA VAL A 3 28.80 -58.57 29.49
C VAL A 3 27.86 -58.30 28.32
N PRO A 4 26.66 -57.78 28.53
CA PRO A 4 25.77 -57.46 27.40
C PRO A 4 26.09 -56.10 26.77
N ALA A 5 26.09 -56.03 25.43
CA ALA A 5 26.21 -54.85 24.64
C ALA A 5 24.88 -54.04 24.67
N SER A 6 24.94 -52.79 25.12
CA SER A 6 23.83 -51.84 25.02
C SER A 6 23.75 -51.26 23.62
N ALA A 7 22.65 -51.54 22.93
CA ALA A 7 22.31 -50.90 21.69
C ALA A 7 21.76 -49.49 21.97
N MET A 8 22.44 -48.47 21.46
CA MET A 8 21.91 -47.10 21.40
C MET A 8 20.97 -46.97 20.18
N ALA A 9 19.70 -46.91 20.47
CA ALA A 9 18.71 -46.55 19.45
C ALA A 9 18.72 -45.02 19.25
N GLY A 10 19.25 -44.57 18.12
CA GLY A 10 19.14 -43.19 17.70
C GLY A 10 17.73 -42.91 17.23
N SER A 11 17.05 -42.00 17.90
CA SER A 11 15.75 -41.46 17.44
C SER A 11 15.94 -40.63 16.15
N PRO A 12 15.11 -40.85 15.13
CA PRO A 12 15.14 -39.96 13.97
C PRO A 12 14.61 -38.59 14.39
N GLY A 13 15.46 -37.57 14.25
CA GLY A 13 15.09 -36.20 14.46
C GLY A 13 13.98 -35.82 13.50
N THR A 14 12.83 -35.52 14.04
CA THR A 14 11.73 -34.92 13.29
C THR A 14 12.15 -33.51 12.86
N ILE A 15 12.50 -33.34 11.57
CA ILE A 15 12.67 -32.03 10.98
C ILE A 15 11.27 -31.43 10.93
N ALA A 16 10.97 -30.58 11.91
CA ALA A 16 9.78 -29.75 11.88
C ALA A 16 9.93 -28.77 10.75
N TRP A 17 9.29 -29.05 9.62
CA TRP A 17 9.02 -28.08 8.58
C TRP A 17 7.97 -27.09 9.11
N GLY A 18 8.37 -26.26 10.07
CA GLY A 18 7.61 -25.11 10.47
C GLY A 18 7.70 -24.10 9.35
N SER A 19 6.70 -24.07 8.48
CA SER A 19 6.38 -22.87 7.72
C SER A 19 6.05 -21.80 8.73
N SER A 20 7.04 -21.06 9.23
CA SER A 20 6.81 -19.78 9.85
C SER A 20 6.27 -18.90 8.73
N ARG A 21 4.94 -18.82 8.61
CA ARG A 21 4.29 -17.73 7.86
C ARG A 21 4.83 -16.46 8.50
N GLN A 22 5.83 -15.88 7.87
CA GLN A 22 6.38 -14.61 8.27
C GLN A 22 5.21 -13.64 8.32
N ARG A 23 4.91 -13.13 9.51
CA ARG A 23 3.84 -12.14 9.67
C ARG A 23 4.33 -10.87 8.98
N LEU A 24 3.66 -10.50 7.90
CA LEU A 24 3.92 -9.25 7.21
C LEU A 24 3.47 -8.10 8.13
N GLY A 25 4.30 -7.05 8.19
CA GLY A 25 4.11 -5.96 9.13
C GLY A 25 4.62 -4.63 8.57
N GLU A 26 5.04 -3.74 9.46
CA GLU A 26 5.52 -2.41 9.09
C GLU A 26 6.68 -2.45 8.09
N ALA A 27 7.60 -3.41 8.22
CA ALA A 27 8.69 -3.61 7.26
C ALA A 27 8.21 -3.90 5.83
N ASP A 28 6.99 -4.41 5.69
CA ASP A 28 6.34 -4.72 4.42
C ASP A 28 5.39 -3.61 3.95
N GLY A 29 5.28 -2.53 4.70
CA GLY A 29 4.46 -1.38 4.36
C GLY A 29 3.13 -1.28 5.12
N ALA A 30 2.87 -2.12 6.12
CA ALA A 30 1.73 -1.91 7.00
C ALA A 30 1.90 -0.57 7.75
N ILE A 31 0.84 0.22 7.78
CA ILE A 31 0.88 1.57 8.34
C ILE A 31 0.28 1.56 9.75
N PRO A 32 1.03 1.99 10.78
CA PRO A 32 0.48 2.22 12.12
C PRO A 32 -0.60 3.31 12.10
N ALA A 33 -1.60 3.18 12.97
CA ALA A 33 -2.66 4.19 13.11
C ALA A 33 -2.07 5.56 13.46
N GLY A 34 -2.57 6.62 12.82
CA GLY A 34 -2.12 7.99 13.05
C GLY A 34 -0.84 8.40 12.33
N THR A 35 -0.29 7.53 11.46
CA THR A 35 0.89 7.85 10.64
C THR A 35 0.61 9.05 9.73
N THR A 36 1.57 9.95 9.65
CA THR A 36 1.55 11.10 8.76
C THR A 36 2.64 10.99 7.68
N LEU A 37 2.63 11.90 6.72
CA LEU A 37 3.66 11.97 5.66
C LEU A 37 5.05 12.43 6.17
N PHE A 38 5.16 12.78 7.45
CA PHE A 38 6.39 13.22 8.09
C PHE A 38 7.04 12.13 8.95
N ASP A 39 6.41 10.97 9.07
CA ASP A 39 6.92 9.82 9.84
C ASP A 39 7.88 8.99 8.97
N GLU A 40 9.11 9.50 8.81
CA GLU A 40 10.14 8.94 7.92
C GLU A 40 10.68 7.57 8.35
N GLU A 41 10.47 7.20 9.61
CA GLU A 41 10.82 5.88 10.15
C GLU A 41 9.84 4.78 9.74
N VAL A 42 8.64 5.14 9.26
CA VAL A 42 7.64 4.18 8.79
C VAL A 42 7.94 3.76 7.35
N PRO A 43 8.26 2.48 7.08
CA PRO A 43 8.66 2.03 5.74
C PRO A 43 7.64 2.33 4.64
N GLY A 44 6.35 2.29 4.95
CA GLY A 44 5.28 2.64 4.02
C GLY A 44 5.31 4.11 3.57
N VAL A 45 5.93 5.00 4.38
CA VAL A 45 6.18 6.41 4.03
C VAL A 45 7.59 6.58 3.44
N ALA A 46 8.60 5.98 4.08
CA ALA A 46 10.01 6.13 3.68
C ALA A 46 10.30 5.64 2.27
N ASN A 47 9.59 4.62 1.80
CA ASN A 47 9.80 4.01 0.48
C ASN A 47 8.90 4.60 -0.63
N LEU A 48 8.21 5.70 -0.37
CA LEU A 48 7.50 6.43 -1.43
C LEU A 48 8.48 7.11 -2.39
N ASP A 49 8.05 7.30 -3.65
CA ASP A 49 8.78 8.16 -4.59
C ASP A 49 9.00 9.54 -3.94
N PRO A 50 10.24 10.05 -3.90
CA PRO A 50 10.55 11.30 -3.21
C PRO A 50 9.76 12.50 -3.72
N ARG A 51 9.41 12.53 -5.02
CA ARG A 51 8.63 13.63 -5.60
C ARG A 51 7.17 13.58 -5.17
N LEU A 52 6.60 12.36 -5.09
CA LEU A 52 5.27 12.14 -4.55
C LEU A 52 5.20 12.55 -3.08
N LEU A 53 6.17 12.12 -2.29
CA LEU A 53 6.25 12.45 -0.86
C LEU A 53 6.39 13.97 -0.63
N ASP A 54 7.24 14.65 -1.40
CA ASP A 54 7.39 16.11 -1.32
C ASP A 54 6.08 16.84 -1.68
N ALA A 55 5.41 16.42 -2.75
CA ALA A 55 4.13 16.99 -3.15
C ALA A 55 3.07 16.86 -2.05
N PHE A 56 2.97 15.67 -1.43
CA PHE A 56 2.06 15.44 -0.31
C PHE A 56 2.42 16.25 0.93
N ARG A 57 3.70 16.40 1.25
CA ARG A 57 4.15 17.21 2.40
C ARG A 57 3.80 18.69 2.23
N ARG A 58 3.96 19.21 1.02
CA ARG A 58 3.52 20.59 0.72
C ARG A 58 2.02 20.73 0.87
N ALA A 59 1.24 19.83 0.29
CA ALA A 59 -0.21 19.81 0.40
C ALA A 59 -0.67 19.68 1.87
N ALA A 60 -0.04 18.79 2.64
CA ALA A 60 -0.36 18.56 4.05
C ALA A 60 -0.12 19.81 4.93
N ARG A 61 0.95 20.56 4.66
CA ARG A 61 1.21 21.84 5.38
C ARG A 61 0.13 22.87 5.07
N ASP A 62 -0.22 23.02 3.80
CA ASP A 62 -1.25 23.99 3.39
C ASP A 62 -2.63 23.60 3.92
N ALA A 63 -3.00 22.31 3.85
CA ALA A 63 -4.24 21.80 4.44
C ALA A 63 -4.30 22.03 5.96
N SER A 64 -3.19 21.81 6.65
CA SER A 64 -3.09 22.05 8.10
C SER A 64 -3.35 23.50 8.49
N ASN A 65 -2.92 24.45 7.66
CA ASN A 65 -3.22 25.88 7.85
C ASN A 65 -4.72 26.18 7.74
N GLU A 66 -5.47 25.32 7.07
CA GLU A 66 -6.93 25.37 6.94
C GLU A 66 -7.65 24.46 7.96
N GLY A 67 -6.92 23.86 8.90
CA GLY A 67 -7.46 22.96 9.92
C GLY A 67 -7.74 21.53 9.44
N VAL A 68 -7.18 21.12 8.28
CA VAL A 68 -7.34 19.77 7.73
C VAL A 68 -6.06 18.98 7.91
N GLY A 69 -6.11 17.92 8.71
CA GLY A 69 -4.99 16.99 8.91
C GLY A 69 -5.04 15.82 7.91
N PHE A 70 -3.86 15.38 7.45
CA PHE A 70 -3.71 14.20 6.62
C PHE A 70 -3.21 13.02 7.44
N VAL A 71 -3.85 11.87 7.29
CA VAL A 71 -3.41 10.59 7.84
C VAL A 71 -3.15 9.63 6.70
N VAL A 72 -2.01 8.95 6.73
CA VAL A 72 -1.65 7.93 5.76
C VAL A 72 -2.29 6.60 6.18
N ASN A 73 -3.17 6.07 5.37
CA ASN A 73 -3.77 4.75 5.56
C ASN A 73 -3.01 3.67 4.83
N SER A 74 -2.38 4.01 3.70
CA SER A 74 -1.51 3.13 2.93
C SER A 74 -0.53 3.96 2.10
N GLY A 75 0.70 3.48 1.99
CA GLY A 75 1.75 4.06 1.16
C GLY A 75 2.44 2.98 0.35
N TRP A 76 3.78 2.91 0.43
CA TRP A 76 4.51 1.81 -0.19
C TRP A 76 4.16 0.47 0.47
N ARG A 77 4.09 -0.57 -0.36
CA ARG A 77 3.88 -1.97 0.05
C ARG A 77 4.90 -2.87 -0.60
N SER A 78 5.43 -3.83 0.15
CA SER A 78 6.23 -4.92 -0.44
C SER A 78 5.38 -5.75 -1.40
N PRO A 79 6.00 -6.41 -2.40
CA PRO A 79 5.27 -7.34 -3.26
C PRO A 79 4.55 -8.45 -2.48
N ALA A 80 5.17 -8.97 -1.42
CA ALA A 80 4.56 -9.99 -0.56
C ALA A 80 3.33 -9.49 0.19
N TYR A 81 3.36 -8.26 0.67
CA TYR A 81 2.20 -7.64 1.33
C TYR A 81 1.07 -7.38 0.35
N GLN A 82 1.39 -6.88 -0.85
CA GLN A 82 0.39 -6.68 -1.91
C GLN A 82 -0.28 -8.01 -2.32
N GLU A 83 0.51 -9.09 -2.43
CA GLU A 83 -0.03 -10.43 -2.72
C GLU A 83 -0.96 -10.93 -1.61
N GLN A 84 -0.62 -10.67 -0.34
CA GLN A 84 -1.51 -11.00 0.77
C GLN A 84 -2.83 -10.24 0.67
N LEU A 85 -2.78 -8.92 0.42
CA LEU A 85 -3.98 -8.09 0.29
C LEU A 85 -4.86 -8.54 -0.89
N LEU A 86 -4.26 -8.96 -2.00
CA LEU A 86 -5.01 -9.52 -3.13
C LEU A 86 -5.71 -10.82 -2.77
N ARG A 87 -5.03 -11.74 -2.07
CA ARG A 87 -5.66 -12.98 -1.58
C ARG A 87 -6.82 -12.70 -0.62
N GLU A 88 -6.66 -11.76 0.28
CA GLU A 88 -7.71 -11.33 1.21
C GLU A 88 -8.90 -10.72 0.46
N ALA A 89 -8.63 -9.92 -0.58
CA ALA A 89 -9.66 -9.35 -1.43
C ALA A 89 -10.42 -10.42 -2.23
N ILE A 90 -9.72 -11.43 -2.78
CA ILE A 90 -10.36 -12.56 -3.46
C ILE A 90 -11.30 -13.32 -2.51
N ALA A 91 -10.84 -13.56 -1.28
CA ALA A 91 -11.68 -14.21 -0.26
C ALA A 91 -12.91 -13.35 0.10
N LYS A 92 -12.74 -12.04 0.18
CA LYS A 92 -13.82 -11.09 0.51
C LYS A 92 -14.84 -10.92 -0.60
N TYR A 93 -14.38 -10.79 -1.85
CA TYR A 93 -15.24 -10.46 -3.00
C TYR A 93 -15.62 -11.67 -3.84
N GLY A 94 -15.09 -12.85 -3.55
CA GLY A 94 -15.48 -14.13 -4.13
C GLY A 94 -14.78 -14.50 -5.44
N SER A 95 -14.07 -13.58 -6.09
CA SER A 95 -13.33 -13.86 -7.33
C SER A 95 -12.15 -12.89 -7.52
N LEU A 96 -11.16 -13.30 -8.32
CA LEU A 96 -10.07 -12.43 -8.75
C LEU A 96 -10.61 -11.23 -9.56
N GLN A 97 -11.60 -11.44 -10.39
CA GLN A 97 -12.19 -10.38 -11.20
C GLN A 97 -12.80 -9.26 -10.35
N GLU A 98 -13.57 -9.62 -9.33
CA GLU A 98 -14.15 -8.64 -8.41
C GLU A 98 -13.10 -8.00 -7.49
N ALA A 99 -12.13 -8.79 -7.02
CA ALA A 99 -11.03 -8.29 -6.20
C ALA A 99 -10.18 -7.25 -6.94
N ALA A 100 -9.93 -7.45 -8.24
CA ALA A 100 -9.13 -6.55 -9.08
C ALA A 100 -9.72 -5.12 -9.20
N ARG A 101 -10.98 -4.94 -8.89
CA ARG A 101 -11.61 -3.60 -8.83
C ARG A 101 -11.13 -2.77 -7.64
N TRP A 102 -10.46 -3.40 -6.67
CA TRP A 102 -10.01 -2.80 -5.42
C TRP A 102 -8.52 -2.98 -5.16
N VAL A 103 -7.96 -4.10 -5.57
CA VAL A 103 -6.57 -4.48 -5.25
C VAL A 103 -5.88 -4.96 -6.51
N GLY A 104 -4.79 -4.28 -6.88
CA GLY A 104 -3.92 -4.68 -7.99
C GLY A 104 -3.01 -5.84 -7.63
N THR A 105 -2.43 -6.46 -8.65
CA THR A 105 -1.38 -7.47 -8.49
C THR A 105 -0.07 -6.81 -8.02
N PRO A 106 0.89 -7.57 -7.46
CA PRO A 106 2.20 -7.02 -7.12
C PRO A 106 2.94 -6.35 -8.28
N SER A 107 2.72 -6.81 -9.51
CA SER A 107 3.37 -6.25 -10.70
C SER A 107 2.70 -5.00 -11.27
N THR A 108 1.45 -4.72 -10.91
CA THR A 108 0.67 -3.59 -11.45
C THR A 108 0.33 -2.52 -10.41
N SER A 109 0.41 -2.83 -9.13
CA SER A 109 0.05 -1.91 -8.06
C SER A 109 1.02 -0.72 -7.97
N ALA A 110 0.51 0.50 -8.04
CA ALA A 110 1.27 1.72 -7.82
C ALA A 110 1.80 1.84 -6.37
N HIS A 111 1.20 1.16 -5.40
CA HIS A 111 1.72 1.08 -4.04
C HIS A 111 3.04 0.32 -3.96
N VAL A 112 3.21 -0.73 -4.75
CA VAL A 112 4.45 -1.53 -4.76
C VAL A 112 5.62 -0.76 -5.35
N SER A 113 5.38 0.09 -6.33
CA SER A 113 6.41 1.00 -6.88
C SER A 113 6.66 2.26 -6.04
N GLY A 114 5.87 2.50 -4.99
CA GLY A 114 5.95 3.71 -4.18
C GLY A 114 5.28 4.93 -4.82
N ASP A 115 4.42 4.73 -5.80
CA ASP A 115 3.82 5.80 -6.62
C ASP A 115 2.39 6.16 -6.20
N ALA A 116 1.88 5.58 -5.12
CA ALA A 116 0.53 5.87 -4.61
C ALA A 116 0.49 6.02 -3.09
N VAL A 117 -0.41 6.86 -2.62
CA VAL A 117 -0.76 7.03 -1.20
C VAL A 117 -2.27 7.01 -1.05
N ASP A 118 -2.74 6.26 -0.07
CA ASP A 118 -4.11 6.32 0.41
C ASP A 118 -4.19 7.24 1.63
N ILE A 119 -4.97 8.29 1.50
CA ILE A 119 -5.12 9.34 2.50
C ILE A 119 -6.50 9.28 3.15
N GLY A 120 -6.55 9.59 4.42
CA GLY A 120 -7.76 9.87 5.18
C GLY A 120 -7.54 11.05 6.15
N PRO A 121 -8.55 11.43 6.89
CA PRO A 121 -9.97 11.07 6.82
C PRO A 121 -10.69 11.71 5.61
N ALA A 122 -12.00 11.53 5.51
CA ALA A 122 -12.81 12.09 4.42
C ALA A 122 -12.62 13.61 4.18
N ALA A 123 -12.35 14.37 5.22
CA ALA A 123 -12.05 15.81 5.10
C ALA A 123 -10.75 16.05 4.32
N ALA A 124 -9.73 15.19 4.49
CA ALA A 124 -8.49 15.26 3.72
C ALA A 124 -8.71 14.87 2.26
N GLU A 125 -9.49 13.83 2.00
CA GLU A 125 -9.89 13.43 0.63
C GLU A 125 -10.62 14.58 -0.08
N ALA A 126 -11.58 15.23 0.59
CA ALA A 126 -12.32 16.35 0.06
C ALA A 126 -11.43 17.58 -0.22
N TRP A 127 -10.46 17.84 0.67
CA TRP A 127 -9.48 18.92 0.46
C TRP A 127 -8.59 18.64 -0.76
N LEU A 128 -8.05 17.42 -0.88
CA LEU A 128 -7.23 17.02 -2.03
C LEU A 128 -8.02 17.01 -3.33
N SER A 129 -9.27 16.62 -3.31
CA SER A 129 -10.15 16.68 -4.50
C SER A 129 -10.25 18.10 -5.06
N ARG A 130 -10.25 19.12 -4.20
CA ARG A 130 -10.33 20.53 -4.60
C ARG A 130 -8.97 21.16 -4.91
N HIS A 131 -7.93 20.76 -4.23
CA HIS A 131 -6.64 21.46 -4.21
C HIS A 131 -5.46 20.64 -4.72
N GLY A 132 -5.61 19.32 -4.84
CA GLY A 132 -4.52 18.38 -5.13
C GLY A 132 -3.81 18.65 -6.45
N ALA A 133 -4.54 19.06 -7.49
CA ALA A 133 -3.98 19.30 -8.83
C ALA A 133 -2.81 20.30 -8.80
N ARG A 134 -2.87 21.35 -8.00
CA ARG A 134 -1.79 22.37 -7.89
C ARG A 134 -0.47 21.80 -7.37
N TYR A 135 -0.50 20.62 -6.72
CA TYR A 135 0.65 19.88 -6.27
C TYR A 135 1.00 18.70 -7.20
N GLY A 136 0.20 18.49 -8.25
CA GLY A 136 0.28 17.31 -9.10
C GLY A 136 -0.36 16.05 -8.50
N LEU A 137 -1.13 16.19 -7.41
CA LEU A 137 -1.78 15.08 -6.72
C LEU A 137 -3.18 14.85 -7.29
N CYS A 138 -3.39 13.67 -7.89
CA CYS A 138 -4.63 13.33 -8.57
C CYS A 138 -5.24 12.04 -8.05
N GLN A 139 -6.55 12.08 -7.76
CA GLN A 139 -7.33 10.87 -7.56
C GLN A 139 -7.43 10.12 -8.89
N MET A 140 -7.12 8.82 -8.88
CA MET A 140 -7.06 8.02 -10.10
C MET A 140 -8.34 7.23 -10.36
N TYR A 141 -9.05 6.80 -9.32
CA TYR A 141 -10.20 5.91 -9.41
C TYR A 141 -11.41 6.49 -8.69
N ARG A 142 -12.59 6.42 -9.33
CA ARG A 142 -13.83 6.94 -8.73
C ARG A 142 -14.27 6.17 -7.50
N ASN A 143 -14.00 4.87 -7.47
CA ASN A 143 -14.35 4.01 -6.34
C ASN A 143 -13.36 4.11 -5.18
N GLU A 144 -12.24 4.83 -5.35
CA GLU A 144 -11.20 5.01 -4.33
C GLU A 144 -10.91 6.49 -4.09
N PRO A 145 -11.76 7.23 -3.37
CA PRO A 145 -11.56 8.66 -3.11
C PRO A 145 -10.33 8.97 -2.26
N TRP A 146 -9.74 7.97 -1.65
CA TRP A 146 -8.50 8.04 -0.87
C TRP A 146 -7.22 7.89 -1.71
N HIS A 147 -7.28 7.28 -2.92
CA HIS A 147 -6.12 6.89 -3.71
C HIS A 147 -5.62 8.01 -4.61
N TYR A 148 -4.41 8.50 -4.33
CA TYR A 148 -3.76 9.59 -5.05
C TYR A 148 -2.40 9.19 -5.59
N GLU A 149 -2.11 9.65 -6.81
CA GLU A 149 -0.83 9.48 -7.50
C GLU A 149 -0.32 10.84 -7.99
N LEU A 150 0.99 10.92 -8.29
CA LEU A 150 1.61 12.12 -8.84
C LEU A 150 1.40 12.20 -10.36
N ARG A 151 0.86 13.31 -10.82
CA ARG A 151 0.72 13.71 -12.22
C ARG A 151 1.25 15.13 -12.36
N LEU A 152 2.52 15.26 -12.76
CA LEU A 152 3.19 16.57 -12.78
C LEU A 152 2.54 17.57 -13.73
N ASP A 153 2.00 17.12 -14.86
CA ASP A 153 1.27 17.95 -15.81
C ASP A 153 -0.07 18.46 -15.28
N ALA A 154 -0.58 17.89 -14.19
CA ALA A 154 -1.81 18.35 -13.56
C ALA A 154 -1.68 19.76 -12.95
N VAL A 155 -0.46 20.19 -12.62
CA VAL A 155 -0.20 21.53 -12.10
C VAL A 155 -0.66 22.60 -13.08
N ASP A 156 -0.47 22.38 -14.38
CA ASP A 156 -0.84 23.31 -15.44
C ASP A 156 -2.18 23.00 -16.10
N ARG A 157 -2.55 21.71 -16.15
CA ARG A 157 -3.69 21.22 -16.94
C ARG A 157 -4.87 20.71 -16.12
N GLY A 158 -4.72 20.59 -14.81
CA GLY A 158 -5.66 19.87 -13.95
C GLY A 158 -5.49 18.36 -14.04
N CYS A 159 -6.11 17.63 -13.11
CA CYS A 159 -6.06 16.18 -13.11
C CYS A 159 -6.78 15.56 -14.31
N PRO A 160 -6.27 14.43 -14.83
CA PRO A 160 -6.94 13.68 -15.89
C PRO A 160 -8.27 13.12 -15.38
N PRO A 161 -9.21 12.75 -16.28
CA PRO A 161 -10.42 12.04 -15.91
C PRO A 161 -10.09 10.75 -15.15
N MET A 162 -10.84 10.50 -14.08
CA MET A 162 -10.69 9.28 -13.29
C MET A 162 -11.21 8.06 -14.04
N TYR A 163 -10.53 6.93 -13.88
CA TYR A 163 -11.09 5.63 -14.23
C TYR A 163 -12.22 5.26 -13.27
N ALA A 164 -13.18 4.43 -13.71
CA ALA A 164 -14.26 3.98 -12.85
C ALA A 164 -13.73 3.16 -11.66
N ASP A 165 -12.78 2.29 -11.93
CA ASP A 165 -12.04 1.47 -10.97
C ASP A 165 -10.70 1.02 -11.60
N PRO A 166 -9.79 0.37 -10.84
CA PRO A 166 -8.49 -0.07 -11.36
C PRO A 166 -8.56 -0.96 -12.61
N THR A 167 -9.61 -1.77 -12.80
CA THR A 167 -9.73 -2.66 -13.98
C THR A 167 -9.88 -1.88 -15.29
N ARG A 168 -10.21 -0.60 -15.24
CA ARG A 168 -10.35 0.29 -16.39
C ARG A 168 -9.06 1.04 -16.72
N ASP A 169 -8.08 1.00 -15.85
CA ASP A 169 -6.77 1.59 -16.06
C ASP A 169 -5.90 0.68 -16.92
N PRO A 170 -5.43 1.13 -18.11
CA PRO A 170 -4.58 0.30 -18.97
C PRO A 170 -3.30 -0.18 -18.31
N ARG A 171 -2.76 0.55 -17.34
CA ARG A 171 -1.54 0.19 -16.58
C ARG A 171 -1.73 -1.06 -15.71
N MET A 172 -2.97 -1.39 -15.36
CA MET A 172 -3.32 -2.56 -14.53
C MET A 172 -3.45 -3.84 -15.35
N ARG A 173 -3.22 -3.77 -16.66
CA ARG A 173 -3.24 -4.92 -17.58
C ARG A 173 -1.81 -5.42 -17.77
N GLY A 174 -1.30 -6.10 -16.77
CA GLY A 174 0.03 -6.70 -16.81
C GLY A 174 0.01 -8.17 -17.22
#